data_3272a3c31243e2ce3535887d0bce8787
#
_entry.id   3272a3c31243e2ce3535887d0bce8787
#
_cell.length_a   1.000
_cell.length_b   1.000
_cell.length_c   1.000
_cell.angle_alpha   90.00
_cell.angle_beta   90.00
_cell.angle_gamma   90.00
#
_symmetry.space_group_name_H-M   'P 1'
#
loop_
_entity.id
_entity.type
_entity.pdbx_description
1 polymer ?
#
loop_
_entity_poly.entity_id
_entity_poly.type
_entity_poly.pdbx_seq_one_letter_code
_entity_poly.pdbx_strand_id
1 'polypeptide(L)'
;MKKFFSFAGTISGTTFFLRTLFTIVLSIPLIITLISKWTSYFTSLGNFDISDPSLENQMAIQAFGDELAQKIADNPEFYLNDFLNSFTFGWILLFVLSVIPAIWFGLATYYKRVSALFFEQRKQVFLALVTFDIVSDYILSLIHI
;
A
#
# COMPACT_ATOMS: atom_id res chain seq x y z
N MET A 1 14.80 -0.67 -21.99
CA MET A 1 13.67 -0.66 -21.04
C MET A 1 12.81 -1.95 -21.04
N LYS A 2 12.53 -2.60 -22.20
CA LYS A 2 11.70 -3.83 -22.24
C LYS A 2 12.18 -4.98 -21.32
N LYS A 3 13.49 -5.18 -21.14
CA LYS A 3 14.04 -6.24 -20.26
C LYS A 3 13.83 -5.98 -18.76
N PHE A 4 13.60 -4.75 -18.35
CA PHE A 4 13.48 -4.36 -16.95
C PHE A 4 12.14 -4.82 -16.34
N PHE A 5 11.05 -4.63 -17.07
CA PHE A 5 9.69 -4.99 -16.65
C PHE A 5 9.23 -6.37 -17.18
N SER A 6 10.05 -7.09 -17.96
CA SER A 6 9.66 -8.38 -18.49
C SER A 6 9.90 -9.51 -17.47
N PHE A 7 9.13 -10.58 -17.58
CA PHE A 7 9.35 -11.82 -16.82
C PHE A 7 10.45 -12.72 -17.39
N ALA A 8 11.04 -12.37 -18.52
CA ALA A 8 12.08 -13.17 -19.19
C ALA A 8 13.46 -13.02 -18.52
N GLY A 9 14.20 -14.13 -18.45
CA GLY A 9 15.56 -14.19 -17.92
C GLY A 9 15.64 -14.46 -16.43
N THR A 10 16.87 -14.50 -15.92
CA THR A 10 17.21 -14.70 -14.52
C THR A 10 18.00 -13.50 -13.99
N ILE A 11 18.08 -13.35 -12.68
CA ILE A 11 18.85 -12.29 -12.02
C ILE A 11 19.69 -12.84 -10.89
N SER A 12 20.86 -12.23 -10.65
CA SER A 12 21.71 -12.50 -9.50
C SER A 12 21.09 -12.01 -8.19
N GLY A 13 21.62 -12.45 -7.05
CA GLY A 13 21.17 -11.98 -5.73
C GLY A 13 21.32 -10.46 -5.55
N THR A 14 22.45 -9.89 -5.97
CA THR A 14 22.69 -8.45 -5.90
C THR A 14 21.70 -7.67 -6.77
N THR A 15 21.44 -8.14 -7.99
CA THR A 15 20.45 -7.51 -8.87
C THR A 15 19.04 -7.63 -8.30
N PHE A 16 18.70 -8.75 -7.67
CA PHE A 16 17.43 -8.93 -6.97
C PHE A 16 17.27 -7.89 -5.85
N PHE A 17 18.28 -7.76 -4.99
CA PHE A 17 18.27 -6.78 -3.90
C PHE A 17 18.08 -5.35 -4.40
N LEU A 18 18.86 -4.92 -5.40
CA LEU A 18 18.73 -3.58 -5.97
C LEU A 18 17.35 -3.34 -6.60
N ARG A 19 16.77 -4.35 -7.24
CA ARG A 19 15.42 -4.25 -7.82
C ARG A 19 14.35 -4.21 -6.73
N THR A 20 14.54 -4.89 -5.61
CA THR A 20 13.63 -4.80 -4.45
C THR A 20 13.64 -3.39 -3.86
N LEU A 21 14.83 -2.79 -3.69
CA LEU A 21 14.94 -1.38 -3.30
C LEU A 21 14.23 -0.44 -4.29
N PHE A 22 14.36 -0.70 -5.59
CA PHE A 22 13.67 0.09 -6.60
C PHE A 22 12.14 -0.08 -6.54
N THR A 23 11.63 -1.25 -6.12
CA THR A 23 10.19 -1.44 -5.87
C THR A 23 9.68 -0.47 -4.80
N ILE A 24 10.47 -0.23 -3.75
CA ILE A 24 10.13 0.75 -2.70
C ILE A 24 9.98 2.14 -3.30
N VAL A 25 10.91 2.54 -4.18
CA VAL A 25 10.82 3.84 -4.88
C VAL A 25 9.56 3.92 -5.75
N LEU A 26 9.22 2.83 -6.45
CA LEU A 26 7.98 2.75 -7.25
C LEU A 26 6.70 2.79 -6.39
N SER A 27 6.79 2.48 -5.11
CA SER A 27 5.66 2.56 -4.18
C SER A 27 5.44 3.98 -3.61
N ILE A 28 6.36 4.92 -3.82
CA ILE A 28 6.23 6.30 -3.31
C ILE A 28 4.94 6.99 -3.81
N PRO A 29 4.56 6.92 -5.10
CA PRO A 29 3.31 7.52 -5.57
C PRO A 29 2.08 6.94 -4.87
N LEU A 30 2.08 5.63 -4.58
CA LEU A 30 1.03 4.97 -3.83
C LEU A 30 0.92 5.53 -2.40
N ILE A 31 2.05 5.64 -1.70
CA ILE A 31 2.12 6.18 -0.33
C ILE A 31 1.60 7.62 -0.30
N ILE A 32 2.03 8.47 -1.25
CA ILE A 32 1.57 9.85 -1.37
C ILE A 32 0.05 9.90 -1.60
N THR A 33 -0.49 9.05 -2.47
CA THR A 33 -1.92 8.97 -2.76
C THR A 33 -2.72 8.60 -1.52
N LEU A 34 -2.26 7.62 -0.74
CA LEU A 34 -2.89 7.19 0.51
C LEU A 34 -2.84 8.30 1.56
N ILE A 35 -1.66 8.87 1.83
CA ILE A 35 -1.49 9.94 2.81
C ILE A 35 -2.37 11.14 2.44
N SER A 36 -2.38 11.55 1.18
CA SER A 36 -3.21 12.65 0.70
C SER A 36 -4.70 12.40 0.95
N LYS A 37 -5.18 11.17 0.73
CA LYS A 37 -6.58 10.81 0.99
C LYS A 37 -6.91 10.85 2.48
N TRP A 38 -6.07 10.26 3.32
CA TRP A 38 -6.23 10.31 4.77
C TRP A 38 -6.26 11.74 5.27
N THR A 39 -5.26 12.55 4.90
CA THR A 39 -5.17 13.95 5.27
C THR A 39 -6.43 14.72 4.87
N SER A 40 -6.85 14.60 3.61
CA SER A 40 -8.05 15.27 3.10
C SER A 40 -9.32 14.85 3.84
N TYR A 41 -9.47 13.56 4.17
CA TYR A 41 -10.62 13.05 4.91
C TYR A 41 -10.65 13.62 6.35
N PHE A 42 -9.53 13.54 7.07
CA PHE A 42 -9.47 14.05 8.44
C PHE A 42 -9.65 15.56 8.54
N THR A 43 -9.06 16.33 7.62
CA THR A 43 -9.27 17.79 7.59
C THR A 43 -10.71 18.15 7.30
N SER A 44 -11.42 17.36 6.48
CA SER A 44 -12.85 17.61 6.21
C SER A 44 -13.75 17.34 7.42
N LEU A 45 -13.33 16.45 8.34
CA LEU A 45 -14.06 16.17 9.58
C LEU A 45 -13.83 17.22 10.68
N GLY A 46 -12.59 17.73 10.77
CA GLY A 46 -12.16 18.56 11.90
C GLY A 46 -12.14 20.06 11.66
N ASN A 47 -12.29 20.53 10.42
CA ASN A 47 -12.22 21.96 10.07
C ASN A 47 -10.93 22.67 10.53
N PHE A 48 -9.78 21.98 10.58
CA PHE A 48 -8.49 22.53 10.96
C PHE A 48 -7.51 22.55 9.77
N ASP A 49 -6.51 23.44 9.83
CA ASP A 49 -5.46 23.54 8.82
C ASP A 49 -4.20 22.83 9.29
N ILE A 50 -3.86 21.70 8.62
CA ILE A 50 -2.65 20.92 8.93
C ILE A 50 -1.37 21.73 8.65
N SER A 51 -1.42 22.72 7.79
CA SER A 51 -0.26 23.57 7.45
C SER A 51 0.02 24.67 8.48
N ASP A 52 -0.90 24.92 9.41
CA ASP A 52 -0.73 25.92 10.49
C ASP A 52 0.07 25.28 11.65
N PRO A 53 1.33 25.71 11.90
CA PRO A 53 2.16 25.19 12.96
C PRO A 53 1.87 25.80 14.34
N SER A 54 0.84 26.62 14.51
CA SER A 54 0.52 27.26 15.76
C SER A 54 0.22 26.24 16.87
N LEU A 55 0.57 26.59 18.11
CA LEU A 55 0.30 25.73 19.27
C LEU A 55 -1.19 25.52 19.48
N GLU A 56 -1.99 26.54 19.21
CA GLU A 56 -3.45 26.48 19.30
C GLU A 56 -4.03 25.46 18.32
N ASN A 57 -3.58 25.46 17.06
CA ASN A 57 -4.01 24.50 16.06
C ASN A 57 -3.54 23.06 16.41
N GLN A 58 -2.32 22.89 16.94
CA GLN A 58 -1.84 21.58 17.38
C GLN A 58 -2.68 21.00 18.53
N MET A 59 -3.04 21.82 19.50
CA MET A 59 -3.94 21.40 20.60
C MET A 59 -5.34 21.08 20.09
N ALA A 60 -5.86 21.84 19.13
CA ALA A 60 -7.15 21.55 18.50
C ALA A 60 -7.14 20.24 17.72
N ILE A 61 -6.07 19.94 16.97
CA ILE A 61 -5.90 18.67 16.26
C ILE A 61 -5.84 17.49 17.24
N GLN A 62 -5.12 17.63 18.35
CA GLN A 62 -5.02 16.58 19.38
C GLN A 62 -6.37 16.33 20.05
N ALA A 63 -7.05 17.38 20.50
CA ALA A 63 -8.38 17.27 21.12
C ALA A 63 -9.41 16.63 20.17
N PHE A 64 -9.37 17.03 18.88
CA PHE A 64 -10.19 16.41 17.84
C PHE A 64 -9.86 14.93 17.63
N GLY A 65 -8.58 14.56 17.67
CA GLY A 65 -8.15 13.16 17.54
C GLY A 65 -8.73 12.29 18.65
N ASP A 66 -8.68 12.75 19.90
CA ASP A 66 -9.23 12.05 21.06
C ASP A 66 -10.76 11.91 20.96
N GLU A 67 -11.46 12.99 20.59
CA GLU A 67 -12.91 12.98 20.37
C GLU A 67 -13.33 12.04 19.24
N LEU A 68 -12.59 12.07 18.12
CA LEU A 68 -12.86 11.23 16.96
C LEU A 68 -12.63 9.74 17.28
N ALA A 69 -11.58 9.43 18.05
CA ALA A 69 -11.31 8.05 18.48
C ALA A 69 -12.48 7.48 19.29
N GLN A 70 -13.08 8.27 20.19
CA GLN A 70 -14.27 7.87 20.94
C GLN A 70 -15.48 7.70 20.01
N LYS A 71 -15.74 8.63 19.12
CA LYS A 71 -16.85 8.54 18.16
C LYS A 71 -16.75 7.33 17.23
N ILE A 72 -15.54 7.00 16.78
CA ILE A 72 -15.29 5.79 15.97
C ILE A 72 -15.54 4.52 16.81
N ALA A 73 -15.11 4.50 18.07
CA ALA A 73 -15.35 3.37 18.96
C ALA A 73 -16.85 3.16 19.23
N ASP A 74 -17.62 4.25 19.35
CA ASP A 74 -19.06 4.18 19.62
C ASP A 74 -19.87 3.74 18.36
N ASN A 75 -19.41 4.12 17.16
CA ASN A 75 -20.12 3.80 15.91
C ASN A 75 -19.13 3.52 14.74
N PRO A 76 -18.39 2.41 14.78
CA PRO A 76 -17.35 2.10 13.80
C PRO A 76 -17.92 1.91 12.38
N GLU A 77 -19.11 1.35 12.24
CA GLU A 77 -19.72 1.11 10.93
C GLU A 77 -20.06 2.41 10.19
N PHE A 78 -20.54 3.42 10.91
CA PHE A 78 -20.83 4.73 10.33
C PHE A 78 -19.58 5.36 9.74
N TYR A 79 -18.50 5.45 10.52
CA TYR A 79 -17.24 6.08 10.07
C TYR A 79 -16.55 5.28 8.97
N LEU A 80 -16.63 3.94 9.01
CA LEU A 80 -16.13 3.11 7.93
C LEU A 80 -16.90 3.36 6.63
N ASN A 81 -18.21 3.40 6.67
CA ASN A 81 -19.04 3.65 5.49
C ASN A 81 -18.85 5.08 4.97
N ASP A 82 -18.75 6.07 5.84
CA ASP A 82 -18.48 7.46 5.45
C ASP A 82 -17.12 7.60 4.77
N PHE A 83 -16.08 6.97 5.34
CA PHE A 83 -14.76 6.91 4.72
C PHE A 83 -14.81 6.22 3.36
N LEU A 84 -15.45 5.05 3.25
CA LEU A 84 -15.58 4.33 1.98
C LEU A 84 -16.35 5.15 0.93
N ASN A 85 -17.42 5.84 1.33
CA ASN A 85 -18.18 6.70 0.43
C ASN A 85 -17.41 7.95 -0.02
N SER A 86 -16.36 8.34 0.72
CA SER A 86 -15.51 9.45 0.34
C SER A 86 -14.61 9.17 -0.87
N PHE A 87 -14.50 7.91 -1.32
CA PHE A 87 -13.70 7.53 -2.49
C PHE A 87 -14.41 7.89 -3.79
N THR A 88 -13.89 8.88 -4.48
CA THR A 88 -14.36 9.22 -5.83
C THR A 88 -13.77 8.28 -6.87
N PHE A 89 -14.48 8.11 -8.00
CA PHE A 89 -13.97 7.31 -9.13
C PHE A 89 -12.59 7.79 -9.60
N GLY A 90 -12.37 9.11 -9.66
CA GLY A 90 -11.07 9.67 -10.03
C GLY A 90 -9.95 9.28 -9.07
N TRP A 91 -10.23 9.25 -7.76
CA TRP A 91 -9.25 8.80 -6.77
C TRP A 91 -8.93 7.29 -6.92
N ILE A 92 -9.96 6.47 -7.11
CA ILE A 92 -9.79 5.02 -7.33
C ILE A 92 -8.90 4.77 -8.56
N LEU A 93 -9.15 5.48 -9.65
CA LEU A 93 -8.34 5.38 -10.87
C LEU A 93 -6.88 5.76 -10.60
N LEU A 94 -6.64 6.86 -9.91
CA LEU A 94 -5.30 7.33 -9.56
C LEU A 94 -4.58 6.32 -8.64
N PHE A 95 -5.29 5.77 -7.66
CA PHE A 95 -4.78 4.70 -6.80
C PHE A 95 -4.35 3.48 -7.59
N VAL A 96 -5.21 2.97 -8.46
CA VAL A 96 -4.92 1.80 -9.32
C VAL A 96 -3.71 2.06 -10.22
N LEU A 97 -3.64 3.24 -10.85
CA LEU A 97 -2.49 3.62 -11.69
C LEU A 97 -1.18 3.71 -10.90
N SER A 98 -1.22 4.08 -9.63
CA SER A 98 -0.03 4.15 -8.76
C SER A 98 0.42 2.77 -8.26
N VAL A 99 -0.51 1.83 -8.08
CA VAL A 99 -0.24 0.47 -7.58
C VAL A 99 0.34 -0.44 -8.67
N ILE A 100 -0.21 -0.39 -9.89
CA ILE A 100 0.15 -1.32 -10.98
C ILE A 100 1.65 -1.40 -11.26
N PRO A 101 2.41 -0.29 -11.39
CA PRO A 101 3.85 -0.36 -11.67
C PRO A 101 4.65 -1.07 -10.59
N ALA A 102 4.31 -0.82 -9.31
CA ALA A 102 4.99 -1.43 -8.17
C ALA A 102 4.74 -2.93 -8.10
N ILE A 103 3.47 -3.36 -8.20
CA ILE A 103 3.10 -4.78 -8.20
C ILE A 103 3.73 -5.51 -9.39
N TRP A 104 3.57 -4.97 -10.60
CA TRP A 104 4.11 -5.60 -11.80
C TRP A 104 5.63 -5.78 -11.73
N PHE A 105 6.34 -4.75 -11.32
CA PHE A 105 7.79 -4.80 -11.20
C PHE A 105 8.25 -5.75 -10.08
N GLY A 106 7.56 -5.75 -8.94
CA GLY A 106 7.79 -6.67 -7.84
C GLY A 106 7.63 -8.13 -8.28
N LEU A 107 6.50 -8.46 -8.89
CA LEU A 107 6.23 -9.81 -9.41
C LEU A 107 7.24 -10.24 -10.47
N ALA A 108 7.60 -9.37 -11.41
CA ALA A 108 8.61 -9.67 -12.44
C ALA A 108 9.99 -9.89 -11.82
N THR A 109 10.35 -9.16 -10.78
CA THR A 109 11.62 -9.31 -10.06
C THR A 109 11.66 -10.63 -9.30
N TYR A 110 10.59 -10.95 -8.59
CA TYR A 110 10.44 -12.20 -7.84
C TYR A 110 10.47 -13.43 -8.76
N TYR A 111 9.70 -13.39 -9.85
CA TYR A 111 9.70 -14.48 -10.85
C TYR A 111 11.09 -14.74 -11.43
N LYS A 112 11.86 -13.70 -11.76
CA LYS A 112 13.23 -13.84 -12.26
C LYS A 112 14.16 -14.47 -11.23
N ARG A 113 13.99 -14.17 -9.95
CA ARG A 113 14.78 -14.78 -8.89
C ARG A 113 14.44 -16.25 -8.71
N VAL A 114 13.16 -16.59 -8.68
CA VAL A 114 12.69 -17.99 -8.65
C VAL A 114 13.19 -18.76 -9.87
N SER A 115 13.15 -18.14 -11.06
CA SER A 115 13.68 -18.77 -12.29
C SER A 115 15.18 -19.03 -12.27
N ALA A 116 15.95 -18.24 -11.49
CA ALA A 116 17.38 -18.47 -11.31
C ALA A 116 17.67 -19.63 -10.35
N LEU A 117 16.80 -19.91 -9.39
CA LEU A 117 16.98 -20.94 -8.38
C LEU A 117 16.33 -22.28 -8.79
N PHE A 118 15.19 -22.23 -9.48
CA PHE A 118 14.35 -23.40 -9.80
C PHE A 118 13.97 -23.41 -11.29
N PHE A 119 14.97 -23.58 -12.16
CA PHE A 119 14.81 -23.42 -13.60
C PHE A 119 13.69 -24.28 -14.22
N GLU A 120 13.64 -25.57 -13.88
CA GLU A 120 12.66 -26.51 -14.44
C GLU A 120 11.26 -26.32 -13.83
N GLN A 121 11.16 -26.06 -12.53
CA GLN A 121 9.91 -25.96 -11.77
C GLN A 121 9.50 -24.50 -11.48
N ARG A 122 10.12 -23.53 -12.15
CA ARG A 122 9.98 -22.08 -11.87
C ARG A 122 8.55 -21.60 -11.77
N LYS A 123 7.63 -22.09 -12.60
CA LYS A 123 6.23 -21.67 -12.59
C LYS A 123 5.50 -22.20 -11.36
N GLN A 124 5.71 -23.47 -11.03
CA GLN A 124 5.06 -24.12 -9.89
C GLN A 124 5.57 -23.53 -8.57
N VAL A 125 6.88 -23.38 -8.43
CA VAL A 125 7.49 -22.77 -7.24
C VAL A 125 7.07 -21.31 -7.08
N PHE A 126 7.05 -20.52 -8.15
CA PHE A 126 6.59 -19.14 -8.11
C PHE A 126 5.13 -19.04 -7.67
N LEU A 127 4.25 -19.87 -8.27
CA LEU A 127 2.84 -19.89 -7.90
C LEU A 127 2.64 -20.33 -6.44
N ALA A 128 3.35 -21.36 -6.01
CA ALA A 128 3.28 -21.85 -4.63
C ALA A 128 3.72 -20.79 -3.62
N LEU A 129 4.81 -20.05 -3.89
CA LEU A 129 5.30 -19.01 -3.02
C LEU A 129 4.33 -17.82 -2.96
N VAL A 130 3.82 -17.34 -4.10
CA VAL A 130 2.83 -16.25 -4.13
C VAL A 130 1.55 -16.66 -3.41
N THR A 131 1.08 -17.90 -3.61
CA THR A 131 -0.10 -18.40 -2.90
C THR A 131 0.16 -18.50 -1.40
N PHE A 132 1.34 -18.98 -1.01
CA PHE A 132 1.72 -19.07 0.39
C PHE A 132 1.77 -17.68 1.06
N ASP A 133 2.35 -16.67 0.41
CA ASP A 133 2.39 -15.31 0.93
C ASP A 133 0.96 -14.77 1.16
N ILE A 134 0.07 -14.88 0.15
CA ILE A 134 -1.32 -14.43 0.25
C ILE A 134 -2.07 -15.16 1.38
N VAL A 135 -1.92 -16.49 1.48
CA VAL A 135 -2.59 -17.29 2.51
C VAL A 135 -2.04 -16.96 3.90
N SER A 136 -0.73 -16.77 4.03
CA SER A 136 -0.10 -16.40 5.30
C SER A 136 -0.58 -15.03 5.79
N ASP A 137 -0.65 -14.04 4.91
CA ASP A 137 -1.17 -12.71 5.24
C ASP A 137 -2.64 -12.77 5.68
N TYR A 138 -3.45 -13.60 5.01
CA TYR A 138 -4.84 -13.80 5.39
C TYR A 138 -4.99 -14.47 6.77
N ILE A 139 -4.19 -15.53 7.03
CA ILE A 139 -4.19 -16.23 8.33
C ILE A 139 -3.72 -15.31 9.46
N LEU A 140 -2.63 -14.54 9.24
CA LEU A 140 -2.13 -13.58 10.22
C LEU A 140 -3.17 -12.49 10.52
N SER A 141 -3.87 -12.00 9.51
CA SER A 141 -4.97 -11.06 9.68
C SER A 141 -6.10 -11.61 10.55
N LEU A 142 -6.43 -12.90 10.41
CA LEU A 142 -7.46 -13.57 11.24
C LEU A 142 -7.02 -13.79 12.70
N ILE A 143 -5.72 -13.96 12.95
CA ILE A 143 -5.20 -14.18 14.31
C ILE A 143 -5.14 -12.86 15.09
N HIS A 144 -5.05 -11.72 14.43
CA HIS A 144 -4.96 -10.39 15.05
C HIS A 144 -6.33 -9.69 15.22
N ILE A 145 -7.43 -10.34 14.89
CA ILE A 145 -8.81 -9.92 15.20
C ILE A 145 -9.26 -10.61 16.51
#